data_85094167941e5cd23ba7172ae5a300b8
#
_entry.id   85094167941e5cd23ba7172ae5a300b8
#
_cell.length_a   1.000
_cell.length_b   1.000
_cell.length_c   1.000
_cell.angle_alpha   90.00
_cell.angle_beta   90.00
_cell.angle_gamma   90.00
#
_symmetry.space_group_name_H-M   'P 1'
#
loop_
_entity.id
_entity.type
_entity.pdbx_description
1 polymer ?
#
loop_
_entity_poly.entity_id
_entity_poly.type
_entity_poly.pdbx_seq_one_letter_code
_entity_poly.pdbx_strand_id
1 'polypeptide(L)'
;MLRGILVALLLFVLQQSDAHAAKRVALVIGNSAYLHTPRLENPKHDATDISAALRKLGFEIIDGFDLGKTAFERKVRDFAAALRGAEAGLFFYAGHGLQVGGQNFLVPVDAELTSADALDFEMIRLEVVHRTMERESATNIMFLDACRNNPLARNLARAMGTRSAQIGHGLAAVESGVGTLISFSTQPGNVALDGTGRNSPFAGALVKHLSAASDDLSAILINVRNDVMKETQKRQVPWEHSALTGRFYFDPAAAVAAPAADEVTWGLIKDTKDPGLLRRFVEQFPKSHWRSEAEQKATALAAAAAPAETPLQAKKTEPSVQPKKKPETAPPPAAPQAAADEVAWSLIKDSKDPALLRRFVEQFPESKKRPEAEQRAAGLASPSAQPAKKASKQNCFTFQGREFCQ
;
A
#
# COMPACT_ATOMS: atom_id res chain seq x y z
N MET A 1 -16.43 54.03 15.08
CA MET A 1 -16.45 52.56 15.34
C MET A 1 -16.83 51.71 14.13
N LEU A 2 -17.76 52.13 13.27
CA LEU A 2 -18.25 51.35 12.10
C LEU A 2 -17.16 51.13 11.00
N ARG A 3 -16.23 52.10 10.80
CA ARG A 3 -15.15 51.97 9.80
C ARG A 3 -14.02 50.98 10.19
N GLY A 4 -13.80 50.74 11.48
CA GLY A 4 -12.82 49.77 11.96
C GLY A 4 -13.28 48.31 11.81
N ILE A 5 -14.58 48.04 11.91
CA ILE A 5 -15.17 46.71 11.76
C ILE A 5 -15.17 46.25 10.30
N LEU A 6 -15.35 47.20 9.36
CA LEU A 6 -15.33 46.88 7.91
C LEU A 6 -13.93 46.50 7.41
N VAL A 7 -12.87 47.14 7.93
CA VAL A 7 -11.46 46.82 7.59
C VAL A 7 -11.04 45.46 8.19
N ALA A 8 -11.50 45.12 9.39
CA ALA A 8 -11.24 43.82 10.01
C ALA A 8 -11.95 42.67 9.29
N LEU A 9 -13.17 42.92 8.78
CA LEU A 9 -13.89 41.91 7.97
C LEU A 9 -13.25 41.70 6.59
N LEU A 10 -12.68 42.75 5.98
CA LEU A 10 -11.98 42.65 4.69
C LEU A 10 -10.64 41.92 4.79
N LEU A 11 -9.96 42.00 5.93
CA LEU A 11 -8.70 41.27 6.18
C LEU A 11 -8.90 39.80 6.52
N PHE A 12 -10.09 39.40 7.00
CA PHE A 12 -10.42 38.02 7.30
C PHE A 12 -10.78 37.19 6.05
N VAL A 13 -11.20 37.87 4.95
CA VAL A 13 -11.56 37.22 3.68
C VAL A 13 -10.34 36.87 2.82
N LEU A 14 -9.15 37.39 3.14
CA LEU A 14 -7.91 37.18 2.36
C LEU A 14 -7.02 36.02 2.87
N GLN A 15 -7.45 35.29 3.89
CA GLN A 15 -6.78 34.03 4.30
C GLN A 15 -7.57 32.82 3.80
N GLN A 16 -7.98 32.81 2.55
CA GLN A 16 -8.18 31.55 1.85
C GLN A 16 -6.77 31.00 1.60
N SER A 17 -6.29 30.17 2.51
CA SER A 17 -5.20 29.25 2.21
C SER A 17 -5.66 28.47 1.00
N ASP A 18 -5.12 28.78 -0.18
CA ASP A 18 -5.18 27.86 -1.31
C ASP A 18 -4.66 26.52 -0.78
N ALA A 19 -5.58 25.63 -0.49
CA ALA A 19 -5.25 24.22 -0.31
C ALA A 19 -4.68 23.79 -1.66
N HIS A 20 -3.38 23.99 -1.84
CA HIS A 20 -2.65 23.51 -3.02
C HIS A 20 -2.97 22.03 -3.11
N ALA A 21 -3.77 21.64 -4.10
CA ALA A 21 -4.01 20.22 -4.38
C ALA A 21 -2.61 19.58 -4.49
N ALA A 22 -2.36 18.58 -3.65
CA ALA A 22 -1.07 17.94 -3.57
C ALA A 22 -0.65 17.45 -4.97
N LYS A 23 0.52 17.85 -5.41
CA LYS A 23 1.02 17.58 -6.77
C LYS A 23 1.20 16.09 -6.96
N ARG A 24 0.59 15.54 -8.01
CA ARG A 24 0.67 14.13 -8.40
C ARG A 24 1.08 14.04 -9.86
N VAL A 25 2.11 13.27 -10.16
CA VAL A 25 2.68 13.17 -11.50
C VAL A 25 2.71 11.72 -11.94
N ALA A 26 2.34 11.45 -13.19
CA ALA A 26 2.42 10.12 -13.77
C ALA A 26 3.18 10.10 -15.09
N LEU A 27 4.12 9.15 -15.23
CA LEU A 27 4.72 8.76 -16.49
C LEU A 27 3.99 7.52 -17.02
N VAL A 28 3.38 7.63 -18.19
CA VAL A 28 2.58 6.56 -18.80
C VAL A 28 3.12 6.22 -20.17
N ILE A 29 3.64 5.01 -20.35
CA ILE A 29 4.27 4.57 -21.59
C ILE A 29 3.60 3.32 -22.14
N GLY A 30 3.28 3.33 -23.45
CA GLY A 30 2.75 2.20 -24.20
C GLY A 30 3.55 1.96 -25.48
N ASN A 31 4.29 0.85 -25.54
CA ASN A 31 5.09 0.45 -26.69
C ASN A 31 4.43 -0.72 -27.43
N SER A 32 3.97 -0.46 -28.63
CA SER A 32 3.26 -1.41 -29.53
C SER A 32 4.04 -1.72 -30.80
N ALA A 33 4.60 -0.69 -31.46
CA ALA A 33 5.14 -0.77 -32.84
C ALA A 33 6.64 -1.08 -32.83
N TYR A 34 7.01 -2.26 -32.35
CA TYR A 34 8.40 -2.72 -32.33
C TYR A 34 8.95 -2.94 -33.75
N LEU A 35 10.20 -2.56 -33.98
CA LEU A 35 10.85 -2.68 -35.27
C LEU A 35 11.42 -4.09 -35.53
N HIS A 36 11.85 -4.78 -34.48
CA HIS A 36 12.57 -6.07 -34.57
C HIS A 36 11.80 -7.26 -33.94
N THR A 37 10.53 -7.03 -33.56
CA THR A 37 9.62 -8.07 -33.05
C THR A 37 8.21 -7.84 -33.56
N PRO A 38 7.32 -8.84 -33.50
CA PRO A 38 5.92 -8.65 -33.81
C PRO A 38 5.30 -7.52 -32.98
N ARG A 39 4.43 -6.76 -33.64
CA ARG A 39 3.64 -5.69 -33.02
C ARG A 39 2.76 -6.25 -31.91
N LEU A 40 2.57 -5.45 -30.84
CA LEU A 40 1.58 -5.69 -29.80
C LEU A 40 0.34 -4.82 -30.04
N GLU A 41 -0.85 -5.40 -29.87
CA GLU A 41 -2.10 -4.68 -30.17
C GLU A 41 -2.48 -3.67 -29.08
N ASN A 42 -2.37 -4.04 -27.80
CA ASN A 42 -2.99 -3.32 -26.70
C ASN A 42 -2.15 -2.22 -26.02
N PRO A 43 -0.82 -2.26 -25.93
CA PRO A 43 -0.06 -1.35 -25.06
C PRO A 43 -0.33 0.14 -25.29
N LYS A 44 -0.54 0.55 -26.54
CA LYS A 44 -0.87 1.94 -26.85
C LYS A 44 -2.27 2.34 -26.36
N HIS A 45 -3.24 1.44 -26.47
CA HIS A 45 -4.59 1.64 -25.97
C HIS A 45 -4.59 1.66 -24.44
N ASP A 46 -3.84 0.73 -23.81
CA ASP A 46 -3.68 0.66 -22.36
C ASP A 46 -3.15 1.97 -21.80
N ALA A 47 -2.04 2.45 -22.33
CA ALA A 47 -1.44 3.71 -21.90
C ALA A 47 -2.36 4.92 -22.16
N THR A 48 -3.12 4.93 -23.27
CA THR A 48 -4.08 6.00 -23.58
C THR A 48 -5.20 6.05 -22.53
N ASP A 49 -5.79 4.89 -22.22
CA ASP A 49 -6.94 4.79 -21.33
C ASP A 49 -6.53 5.00 -19.85
N ILE A 50 -5.35 4.52 -19.44
CA ILE A 50 -4.75 4.80 -18.12
C ILE A 50 -4.43 6.30 -17.98
N SER A 51 -3.83 6.94 -19.01
CA SER A 51 -3.60 8.39 -19.00
C SER A 51 -4.89 9.18 -18.80
N ALA A 52 -5.95 8.78 -19.50
CA ALA A 52 -7.26 9.43 -19.37
C ALA A 52 -7.88 9.27 -17.98
N ALA A 53 -7.75 8.08 -17.38
CA ALA A 53 -8.24 7.81 -16.02
C ALA A 53 -7.45 8.63 -14.98
N LEU A 54 -6.12 8.65 -15.06
CA LEU A 54 -5.27 9.37 -14.11
C LEU A 54 -5.43 10.90 -14.23
N ARG A 55 -5.66 11.47 -15.43
CA ARG A 55 -5.98 12.90 -15.58
C ARG A 55 -7.26 13.28 -14.84
N LYS A 56 -8.30 12.44 -14.89
CA LYS A 56 -9.53 12.68 -14.14
C LYS A 56 -9.31 12.65 -12.62
N LEU A 57 -8.30 11.94 -12.17
CA LEU A 57 -7.89 11.83 -10.76
C LEU A 57 -6.86 12.90 -10.33
N GLY A 58 -6.63 13.92 -11.20
CA GLY A 58 -5.79 15.07 -10.88
C GLY A 58 -4.29 14.86 -11.05
N PHE A 59 -3.86 13.80 -11.76
CA PHE A 59 -2.44 13.62 -12.09
C PHE A 59 -2.02 14.50 -13.27
N GLU A 60 -0.85 15.12 -13.14
CA GLU A 60 -0.08 15.66 -14.26
C GLU A 60 0.49 14.49 -15.06
N ILE A 61 0.16 14.38 -16.34
CA ILE A 61 0.51 13.21 -17.17
C ILE A 61 1.63 13.55 -18.15
N ILE A 62 2.70 12.75 -18.09
CA ILE A 62 3.75 12.65 -19.10
C ILE A 62 3.53 11.34 -19.85
N ASP A 63 2.93 11.38 -21.02
CA ASP A 63 2.69 10.19 -21.82
C ASP A 63 3.75 10.00 -22.93
N GLY A 64 3.89 8.73 -23.33
CA GLY A 64 4.76 8.36 -24.44
C GLY A 64 4.28 7.07 -25.11
N PHE A 65 4.31 7.07 -26.44
CA PHE A 65 3.85 5.97 -27.26
C PHE A 65 4.90 5.58 -28.28
N ASP A 66 5.14 4.30 -28.42
CA ASP A 66 6.08 3.73 -29.40
C ASP A 66 7.48 4.39 -29.32
N LEU A 67 8.02 4.45 -28.10
CA LEU A 67 9.27 5.14 -27.81
C LEU A 67 10.49 4.27 -28.11
N GLY A 68 11.39 4.76 -28.97
CA GLY A 68 12.77 4.29 -29.05
C GLY A 68 13.57 4.71 -27.81
N LYS A 69 14.77 4.14 -27.64
CA LYS A 69 15.65 4.32 -26.48
C LYS A 69 15.82 5.79 -26.07
N THR A 70 16.25 6.64 -26.99
CA THR A 70 16.53 8.05 -26.69
C THR A 70 15.29 8.82 -26.26
N ALA A 71 14.15 8.56 -26.91
CA ALA A 71 12.88 9.21 -26.55
C ALA A 71 12.36 8.73 -25.19
N PHE A 72 12.50 7.46 -24.89
CA PHE A 72 12.13 6.89 -23.59
C PHE A 72 12.94 7.52 -22.46
N GLU A 73 14.27 7.59 -22.60
CA GLU A 73 15.15 8.23 -21.60
C GLU A 73 14.81 9.71 -21.40
N ARG A 74 14.41 10.42 -22.46
CA ARG A 74 13.96 11.80 -22.35
C ARG A 74 12.71 11.89 -21.48
N LYS A 75 11.71 11.03 -21.72
CA LYS A 75 10.49 10.98 -20.92
C LYS A 75 10.76 10.66 -19.44
N VAL A 76 11.72 9.77 -19.15
CA VAL A 76 12.14 9.50 -17.76
C VAL A 76 12.78 10.73 -17.13
N ARG A 77 13.60 11.50 -17.85
CA ARG A 77 14.18 12.76 -17.35
C ARG A 77 13.11 13.85 -17.13
N ASP A 78 12.16 13.98 -18.05
CA ASP A 78 11.04 14.92 -17.92
C ASP A 78 10.20 14.58 -16.66
N PHE A 79 9.95 13.29 -16.48
CA PHE A 79 9.26 12.78 -15.29
C PHE A 79 10.02 13.08 -13.99
N ALA A 80 11.34 12.82 -13.95
CA ALA A 80 12.18 13.15 -12.82
C ALA A 80 12.10 14.65 -12.44
N ALA A 81 12.13 15.52 -13.45
CA ALA A 81 12.00 16.96 -13.23
C ALA A 81 10.60 17.34 -12.68
N ALA A 82 9.56 16.72 -13.21
CA ALA A 82 8.18 16.95 -12.79
C ALA A 82 7.89 16.40 -11.38
N LEU A 83 8.55 15.32 -10.95
CA LEU A 83 8.35 14.73 -9.62
C LEU A 83 8.80 15.62 -8.46
N ARG A 84 9.64 16.62 -8.70
CA ARG A 84 10.12 17.50 -7.63
C ARG A 84 8.97 18.17 -6.89
N GLY A 85 8.91 17.92 -5.57
CA GLY A 85 7.83 18.42 -4.71
C GLY A 85 6.48 17.73 -4.94
N ALA A 86 6.42 16.61 -5.65
CA ALA A 86 5.20 15.83 -5.78
C ALA A 86 4.94 14.99 -4.52
N GLU A 87 3.67 14.91 -4.12
CA GLU A 87 3.19 13.99 -3.09
C GLU A 87 3.29 12.54 -3.55
N ALA A 88 2.95 12.30 -4.81
CA ALA A 88 2.94 10.96 -5.39
C ALA A 88 3.46 10.95 -6.83
N GLY A 89 4.30 9.96 -7.11
CA GLY A 89 4.74 9.58 -8.44
C GLY A 89 4.10 8.28 -8.88
N LEU A 90 3.62 8.21 -10.12
CA LEU A 90 3.11 6.98 -10.70
C LEU A 90 3.84 6.66 -12.02
N PHE A 91 4.25 5.43 -12.19
CA PHE A 91 4.80 4.92 -13.44
C PHE A 91 3.92 3.78 -13.96
N PHE A 92 3.40 3.92 -15.17
CA PHE A 92 2.72 2.86 -15.90
C PHE A 92 3.51 2.52 -17.17
N TYR A 93 3.75 1.24 -17.38
CA TYR A 93 4.36 0.74 -18.60
C TYR A 93 3.59 -0.46 -19.15
N ALA A 94 3.22 -0.39 -20.42
CA ALA A 94 2.69 -1.51 -21.19
C ALA A 94 3.59 -1.77 -22.40
N GLY A 95 4.03 -3.03 -22.57
CA GLY A 95 4.93 -3.41 -23.65
C GLY A 95 5.75 -4.67 -23.37
N HIS A 96 6.81 -4.90 -24.17
CA HIS A 96 7.74 -5.96 -23.88
C HIS A 96 8.66 -5.61 -22.71
N GLY A 97 8.91 -6.61 -21.86
CA GLY A 97 9.90 -6.58 -20.80
C GLY A 97 10.68 -7.89 -20.79
N LEU A 98 11.84 -7.89 -20.19
CA LEU A 98 12.63 -9.09 -19.94
C LEU A 98 13.47 -8.94 -18.68
N GLN A 99 13.87 -10.07 -18.10
CA GLN A 99 14.84 -10.10 -17.02
C GLN A 99 16.12 -10.81 -17.46
N VAL A 100 17.26 -10.30 -17.01
CA VAL A 100 18.57 -10.95 -17.16
C VAL A 100 19.32 -10.82 -15.84
N GLY A 101 19.75 -11.96 -15.27
CA GLY A 101 20.46 -11.96 -14.00
C GLY A 101 19.68 -11.34 -12.84
N GLY A 102 18.36 -11.46 -12.84
CA GLY A 102 17.48 -10.87 -11.84
C GLY A 102 17.19 -9.36 -12.04
N GLN A 103 17.77 -8.72 -13.04
CA GLN A 103 17.51 -7.32 -13.39
C GLN A 103 16.41 -7.21 -14.43
N ASN A 104 15.47 -6.28 -14.24
CA ASN A 104 14.36 -6.02 -15.15
C ASN A 104 14.69 -4.92 -16.16
N PHE A 105 14.34 -5.18 -17.40
CA PHE A 105 14.53 -4.28 -18.53
C PHE A 105 13.22 -4.06 -19.28
N LEU A 106 12.93 -2.80 -19.59
CA LEU A 106 11.83 -2.38 -20.45
C LEU A 106 12.37 -2.20 -21.87
N VAL A 107 11.60 -2.63 -22.84
CA VAL A 107 12.05 -2.70 -24.24
C VAL A 107 11.62 -1.47 -25.02
N PRO A 108 12.54 -0.60 -25.49
CA PRO A 108 12.24 0.41 -26.50
C PRO A 108 11.84 -0.23 -27.83
N VAL A 109 11.09 0.48 -28.68
CA VAL A 109 10.60 -0.09 -29.94
C VAL A 109 11.71 -0.34 -30.96
N ASP A 110 12.86 0.33 -30.84
CA ASP A 110 14.03 0.22 -31.70
C ASP A 110 15.09 -0.79 -31.21
N ALA A 111 14.84 -1.48 -30.11
CA ALA A 111 15.77 -2.48 -29.55
C ALA A 111 15.84 -3.73 -30.44
N GLU A 112 17.05 -4.24 -30.72
CA GLU A 112 17.31 -5.42 -31.56
C GLU A 112 17.89 -6.60 -30.74
N LEU A 113 18.73 -6.31 -29.74
CA LEU A 113 19.37 -7.27 -28.82
C LEU A 113 20.20 -8.36 -29.52
N THR A 114 21.10 -7.95 -30.38
CA THR A 114 21.98 -8.85 -31.15
C THR A 114 23.23 -9.28 -30.39
N SER A 115 23.54 -8.63 -29.24
CA SER A 115 24.68 -8.95 -28.38
C SER A 115 24.34 -8.84 -26.91
N ALA A 116 25.18 -9.38 -26.01
CA ALA A 116 25.00 -9.21 -24.57
C ALA A 116 25.14 -7.74 -24.15
N ASP A 117 26.04 -6.99 -24.77
CA ASP A 117 26.28 -5.57 -24.46
C ASP A 117 25.11 -4.68 -24.88
N ALA A 118 24.27 -5.14 -25.81
CA ALA A 118 23.05 -4.43 -26.23
C ALA A 118 22.07 -4.17 -25.07
N LEU A 119 22.12 -4.96 -24.01
CA LEU A 119 21.32 -4.73 -22.79
C LEU A 119 21.54 -3.33 -22.22
N ASP A 120 22.78 -2.87 -22.17
CA ASP A 120 23.11 -1.57 -21.59
C ASP A 120 22.82 -0.40 -22.56
N PHE A 121 22.95 -0.63 -23.86
CA PHE A 121 22.84 0.41 -24.86
C PHE A 121 21.43 0.53 -25.47
N GLU A 122 20.66 -0.53 -25.51
CA GLU A 122 19.36 -0.55 -26.18
C GLU A 122 18.16 -0.60 -25.23
N MET A 123 18.36 -1.01 -23.98
CA MET A 123 17.27 -1.24 -23.03
C MET A 123 17.15 -0.15 -21.96
N ILE A 124 15.97 -0.05 -21.35
CA ILE A 124 15.75 0.79 -20.17
C ILE A 124 15.74 -0.10 -18.95
N ARG A 125 16.68 0.10 -18.04
CA ARG A 125 16.67 -0.60 -16.73
C ARG A 125 15.52 -0.05 -15.89
N LEU A 126 14.63 -0.93 -15.44
CA LEU A 126 13.51 -0.57 -14.56
C LEU A 126 13.99 0.12 -13.29
N GLU A 127 15.12 -0.33 -12.76
CA GLU A 127 15.75 0.21 -11.55
C GLU A 127 16.06 1.72 -11.67
N VAL A 128 16.42 2.22 -12.86
CA VAL A 128 16.69 3.65 -13.08
C VAL A 128 15.42 4.47 -12.88
N VAL A 129 14.29 4.01 -13.40
CA VAL A 129 12.99 4.65 -13.18
C VAL A 129 12.60 4.61 -11.72
N HIS A 130 12.70 3.43 -11.10
CA HIS A 130 12.35 3.18 -9.71
C HIS A 130 13.13 4.08 -8.75
N ARG A 131 14.46 4.07 -8.81
CA ARG A 131 15.32 4.93 -7.97
C ARG A 131 15.09 6.42 -8.19
N THR A 132 14.73 6.81 -9.41
CA THR A 132 14.38 8.20 -9.71
C THR A 132 13.13 8.61 -8.95
N MET A 133 12.11 7.76 -8.93
CA MET A 133 10.87 8.00 -8.18
C MET A 133 11.15 8.09 -6.68
N GLU A 134 11.89 7.14 -6.10
CA GLU A 134 12.20 7.11 -4.67
C GLU A 134 12.96 8.34 -4.16
N ARG A 135 13.76 8.97 -5.01
CA ARG A 135 14.48 10.20 -4.63
C ARG A 135 13.62 11.45 -4.65
N GLU A 136 12.60 11.49 -5.51
CA GLU A 136 11.88 12.74 -5.82
C GLU A 136 10.48 12.80 -5.18
N SER A 137 9.89 11.66 -4.80
CA SER A 137 8.55 11.62 -4.20
C SER A 137 8.44 10.64 -3.04
N ALA A 138 7.53 10.97 -2.08
CA ALA A 138 7.33 10.18 -0.87
C ALA A 138 6.50 8.92 -1.13
N THR A 139 5.55 8.98 -2.07
CA THR A 139 4.71 7.84 -2.45
C THR A 139 4.96 7.49 -3.92
N ASN A 140 5.34 6.24 -4.16
CA ASN A 140 5.71 5.74 -5.49
C ASN A 140 4.85 4.55 -5.87
N ILE A 141 4.18 4.62 -7.01
CA ILE A 141 3.30 3.58 -7.52
C ILE A 141 3.79 3.17 -8.91
N MET A 142 4.05 1.89 -9.11
CA MET A 142 4.46 1.36 -10.41
C MET A 142 3.48 0.28 -10.84
N PHE A 143 2.93 0.42 -12.04
CA PHE A 143 2.08 -0.57 -12.71
C PHE A 143 2.80 -1.09 -13.95
N LEU A 144 3.14 -2.36 -13.97
CA LEU A 144 3.96 -2.99 -14.99
C LEU A 144 3.15 -4.06 -15.73
N ASP A 145 2.67 -3.71 -16.90
CA ASP A 145 2.01 -4.63 -17.83
C ASP A 145 3.00 -5.12 -18.90
N ALA A 146 4.04 -5.78 -18.43
CA ALA A 146 5.19 -6.17 -19.22
C ALA A 146 5.70 -7.54 -18.76
N CYS A 147 5.21 -8.59 -19.29
CA CYS A 147 5.70 -9.95 -19.05
C CYS A 147 5.25 -10.83 -20.21
N ARG A 148 5.43 -10.36 -21.44
CA ARG A 148 4.97 -11.04 -22.63
C ARG A 148 6.03 -11.99 -23.14
N ASN A 149 5.64 -13.01 -23.90
CA ASN A 149 6.60 -13.89 -24.56
C ASN A 149 7.45 -13.10 -25.55
N ASN A 150 8.57 -12.54 -25.08
CA ASN A 150 9.38 -11.59 -25.81
C ASN A 150 10.33 -12.32 -26.78
N PRO A 151 10.15 -12.18 -28.12
CA PRO A 151 11.04 -12.81 -29.10
C PRO A 151 12.50 -12.34 -28.99
N LEU A 152 12.76 -11.11 -28.52
CA LEU A 152 14.11 -10.59 -28.31
C LEU A 152 14.89 -11.38 -27.24
N ALA A 153 14.21 -11.96 -26.26
CA ALA A 153 14.84 -12.84 -25.29
C ALA A 153 15.52 -14.05 -25.97
N ARG A 154 14.96 -14.57 -27.07
CA ARG A 154 15.55 -15.65 -27.85
C ARG A 154 16.75 -15.19 -28.68
N ASN A 155 16.74 -13.98 -29.18
CA ASN A 155 17.86 -13.39 -29.91
C ASN A 155 19.04 -13.19 -28.93
N LEU A 156 18.77 -12.59 -27.81
CA LEU A 156 19.75 -12.40 -26.73
C LEU A 156 20.30 -13.75 -26.20
N ALA A 157 19.44 -14.76 -26.01
CA ALA A 157 19.87 -16.08 -25.57
C ALA A 157 20.88 -16.73 -26.55
N ARG A 158 20.64 -16.58 -27.87
CA ARG A 158 21.59 -17.06 -28.88
C ARG A 158 22.92 -16.28 -28.83
N ALA A 159 22.86 -14.98 -28.64
CA ALA A 159 24.06 -14.13 -28.53
C ALA A 159 24.87 -14.42 -27.25
N MET A 160 24.20 -14.72 -26.12
CA MET A 160 24.84 -15.02 -24.83
C MET A 160 25.37 -16.45 -24.73
N GLY A 161 24.95 -17.38 -25.59
CA GLY A 161 25.41 -18.78 -25.59
C GLY A 161 25.17 -19.47 -24.25
N THR A 162 26.26 -19.92 -23.60
CA THR A 162 26.19 -20.61 -22.30
C THR A 162 25.65 -19.77 -21.16
N ARG A 163 25.64 -18.43 -21.26
CA ARG A 163 25.08 -17.51 -20.25
C ARG A 163 23.57 -17.29 -20.41
N SER A 164 22.93 -17.90 -21.41
CA SER A 164 21.50 -17.73 -21.68
C SER A 164 20.61 -18.18 -20.51
N ALA A 165 21.11 -19.04 -19.61
CA ALA A 165 20.43 -19.43 -18.36
C ALA A 165 20.14 -18.25 -17.41
N GLN A 166 20.77 -17.09 -17.60
CA GLN A 166 20.47 -15.87 -16.85
C GLN A 166 19.20 -15.14 -17.32
N ILE A 167 18.70 -15.48 -18.51
CA ILE A 167 17.48 -14.89 -19.05
C ILE A 167 16.28 -15.62 -18.47
N GLY A 168 15.50 -14.91 -17.64
CA GLY A 168 14.29 -15.46 -17.05
C GLY A 168 13.06 -15.20 -17.90
N HIS A 169 11.98 -15.93 -17.60
CA HIS A 169 10.66 -15.66 -18.16
C HIS A 169 10.01 -14.50 -17.40
N GLY A 170 9.35 -13.58 -18.11
CA GLY A 170 8.66 -12.45 -17.51
C GLY A 170 9.57 -11.43 -16.83
N LEU A 171 9.07 -10.75 -15.82
CA LEU A 171 9.86 -9.85 -14.97
C LEU A 171 10.21 -10.52 -13.64
N ALA A 172 11.36 -10.17 -13.07
CA ALA A 172 11.75 -10.57 -11.72
C ALA A 172 11.01 -9.73 -10.66
N ALA A 173 10.87 -10.28 -9.48
CA ALA A 173 10.47 -9.50 -8.31
C ALA A 173 11.47 -8.35 -8.08
N VAL A 174 10.96 -7.20 -7.68
CA VAL A 174 11.76 -6.00 -7.37
C VAL A 174 11.62 -5.71 -5.88
N GLU A 175 12.73 -5.50 -5.20
CA GLU A 175 12.70 -4.96 -3.84
C GLU A 175 12.31 -3.49 -3.91
N SER A 176 11.30 -3.09 -3.14
CA SER A 176 10.85 -1.70 -3.06
C SER A 176 11.33 -1.05 -1.77
N GLY A 177 11.79 0.20 -1.86
CA GLY A 177 12.04 1.06 -0.71
C GLY A 177 10.75 1.50 -0.02
N VAL A 178 10.90 2.13 1.14
CA VAL A 178 9.78 2.67 1.93
C VAL A 178 8.96 3.65 1.09
N GLY A 179 7.64 3.53 1.12
CA GLY A 179 6.73 4.38 0.36
C GLY A 179 6.48 3.93 -1.08
N THR A 180 6.98 2.76 -1.50
CA THR A 180 6.82 2.26 -2.88
C THR A 180 5.89 1.05 -2.95
N LEU A 181 5.02 1.04 -3.96
CA LEU A 181 4.23 -0.11 -4.38
C LEU A 181 4.52 -0.42 -5.85
N ILE A 182 4.82 -1.67 -6.15
CA ILE A 182 5.03 -2.17 -7.52
C ILE A 182 4.03 -3.29 -7.77
N SER A 183 3.15 -3.08 -8.75
CA SER A 183 2.17 -4.08 -9.19
C SER A 183 2.50 -4.57 -10.60
N PHE A 184 2.60 -5.86 -10.73
CA PHE A 184 2.85 -6.56 -12.00
C PHE A 184 1.55 -7.15 -12.52
N SER A 185 1.36 -7.13 -13.83
CA SER A 185 0.17 -7.72 -14.46
C SER A 185 0.04 -9.23 -14.24
N THR A 186 1.15 -9.91 -13.91
CA THR A 186 1.18 -11.35 -13.58
C THR A 186 2.27 -11.65 -12.54
N GLN A 187 2.26 -12.86 -12.00
CA GLN A 187 3.27 -13.35 -11.06
C GLN A 187 4.67 -13.34 -11.70
N PRO A 188 5.74 -13.16 -10.89
CA PRO A 188 7.12 -13.30 -11.36
C PRO A 188 7.35 -14.62 -12.10
N GLY A 189 8.03 -14.56 -13.23
CA GLY A 189 8.30 -15.73 -14.07
C GLY A 189 7.16 -16.19 -14.98
N ASN A 190 5.98 -15.58 -14.90
CA ASN A 190 4.84 -15.89 -15.76
C ASN A 190 4.69 -14.87 -16.91
N VAL A 191 3.86 -15.23 -17.89
CA VAL A 191 3.57 -14.40 -19.07
C VAL A 191 2.22 -13.72 -18.91
N ALA A 192 2.16 -12.42 -19.14
CA ALA A 192 0.92 -11.66 -19.22
C ALA A 192 0.25 -11.90 -20.59
N LEU A 193 -1.08 -11.92 -20.58
CA LEU A 193 -1.90 -12.07 -21.79
C LEU A 193 -2.23 -10.70 -22.37
N ASP A 194 -2.27 -10.61 -23.70
CA ASP A 194 -2.76 -9.42 -24.42
C ASP A 194 -4.28 -9.25 -24.26
N GLY A 195 -5.01 -10.35 -24.03
CA GLY A 195 -6.47 -10.35 -24.09
C GLY A 195 -7.00 -10.31 -25.52
N THR A 196 -8.31 -10.22 -25.64
CA THR A 196 -9.03 -10.13 -26.93
C THR A 196 -9.79 -8.82 -27.08
N GLY A 197 -9.73 -7.96 -26.05
CA GLY A 197 -10.38 -6.66 -26.00
C GLY A 197 -9.48 -5.54 -26.48
N ARG A 198 -9.97 -4.29 -26.30
CA ARG A 198 -9.21 -3.06 -26.58
C ARG A 198 -8.00 -2.92 -25.66
N ASN A 199 -8.14 -3.37 -24.43
CA ASN A 199 -7.10 -3.32 -23.41
C ASN A 199 -6.65 -4.73 -23.05
N SER A 200 -5.46 -4.84 -22.46
CA SER A 200 -5.06 -6.05 -21.75
C SER A 200 -6.00 -6.30 -20.56
N PRO A 201 -6.12 -7.55 -20.07
CA PRO A 201 -6.92 -7.83 -18.89
C PRO A 201 -6.52 -7.00 -17.66
N PHE A 202 -5.23 -6.73 -17.48
CA PHE A 202 -4.71 -5.95 -16.36
C PHE A 202 -5.03 -4.46 -16.51
N ALA A 203 -4.71 -3.86 -17.66
CA ALA A 203 -4.97 -2.44 -17.89
C ALA A 203 -6.48 -2.15 -17.91
N GLY A 204 -7.29 -3.02 -18.50
CA GLY A 204 -8.75 -2.89 -18.49
C GLY A 204 -9.34 -2.90 -17.08
N ALA A 205 -8.88 -3.82 -16.23
CA ALA A 205 -9.28 -3.86 -14.83
C ALA A 205 -8.80 -2.63 -14.05
N LEU A 206 -7.55 -2.16 -14.27
CA LEU A 206 -7.05 -0.93 -13.66
C LEU A 206 -7.91 0.28 -14.04
N VAL A 207 -8.19 0.51 -15.33
CA VAL A 207 -9.03 1.62 -15.80
C VAL A 207 -10.42 1.59 -15.15
N LYS A 208 -11.04 0.41 -15.07
CA LYS A 208 -12.34 0.22 -14.44
C LYS A 208 -12.32 0.65 -12.98
N HIS A 209 -11.37 0.15 -12.19
CA HIS A 209 -11.33 0.39 -10.74
C HIS A 209 -10.75 1.76 -10.37
N LEU A 210 -9.85 2.32 -11.15
CA LEU A 210 -9.41 3.72 -11.01
C LEU A 210 -10.54 4.71 -11.27
N SER A 211 -11.44 4.41 -12.20
CA SER A 211 -12.58 5.29 -12.51
C SER A 211 -13.66 5.31 -11.41
N ALA A 212 -13.66 4.33 -10.53
CA ALA A 212 -14.56 4.19 -9.37
C ALA A 212 -13.80 4.34 -8.03
N ALA A 213 -12.72 5.12 -8.01
CA ALA A 213 -11.71 5.14 -6.95
C ALA A 213 -12.17 5.81 -5.64
N SER A 214 -13.17 5.22 -4.97
CA SER A 214 -13.52 5.53 -3.57
C SER A 214 -12.72 4.71 -2.56
N ASP A 215 -12.05 3.64 -3.02
CA ASP A 215 -11.28 2.72 -2.20
C ASP A 215 -9.81 3.12 -2.12
N ASP A 216 -9.10 2.61 -1.12
CA ASP A 216 -7.64 2.73 -1.08
C ASP A 216 -6.98 1.81 -2.14
N LEU A 217 -5.73 2.13 -2.49
CA LEU A 217 -4.97 1.41 -3.53
C LEU A 217 -4.91 -0.10 -3.30
N SER A 218 -4.82 -0.58 -2.06
CA SER A 218 -4.76 -2.01 -1.76
C SER A 218 -6.07 -2.70 -2.10
N ALA A 219 -7.21 -2.09 -1.76
CA ALA A 219 -8.53 -2.59 -2.11
C ALA A 219 -8.76 -2.58 -3.63
N ILE A 220 -8.33 -1.50 -4.31
CA ILE A 220 -8.36 -1.41 -5.78
C ILE A 220 -7.59 -2.57 -6.40
N LEU A 221 -6.38 -2.88 -5.93
CA LEU A 221 -5.56 -3.96 -6.49
C LEU A 221 -6.13 -5.36 -6.22
N ILE A 222 -6.83 -5.57 -5.11
CA ILE A 222 -7.59 -6.81 -4.86
C ILE A 222 -8.68 -6.95 -5.92
N ASN A 223 -9.45 -5.90 -6.20
CA ASN A 223 -10.50 -5.91 -7.21
C ASN A 223 -9.95 -6.13 -8.62
N VAL A 224 -8.84 -5.46 -8.97
CA VAL A 224 -8.11 -5.67 -10.23
C VAL A 224 -7.70 -7.14 -10.38
N ARG A 225 -7.10 -7.74 -9.35
CA ARG A 225 -6.68 -9.14 -9.35
C ARG A 225 -7.85 -10.08 -9.59
N ASN A 226 -8.96 -9.86 -8.91
CA ASN A 226 -10.17 -10.68 -9.05
C ASN A 226 -10.74 -10.60 -10.48
N ASP A 227 -10.81 -9.41 -11.07
CA ASP A 227 -11.30 -9.24 -12.43
C ASP A 227 -10.37 -9.90 -13.45
N VAL A 228 -9.04 -9.71 -13.35
CA VAL A 228 -8.06 -10.36 -14.23
C VAL A 228 -8.13 -11.89 -14.11
N MET A 229 -8.20 -12.43 -12.90
CA MET A 229 -8.32 -13.87 -12.68
C MET A 229 -9.61 -14.43 -13.30
N LYS A 230 -10.71 -13.70 -13.20
CA LYS A 230 -12.00 -14.08 -13.77
C LYS A 230 -11.92 -14.09 -15.30
N GLU A 231 -11.45 -13.01 -15.91
CA GLU A 231 -11.34 -12.86 -17.37
C GLU A 231 -10.40 -13.89 -17.98
N THR A 232 -9.27 -14.13 -17.34
CA THR A 232 -8.24 -15.05 -17.84
C THR A 232 -8.43 -16.50 -17.40
N GLN A 233 -9.53 -16.83 -16.72
CA GLN A 233 -9.76 -18.16 -16.14
C GLN A 233 -8.59 -18.62 -15.25
N LYS A 234 -8.09 -17.71 -14.41
CA LYS A 234 -6.95 -17.89 -13.49
C LYS A 234 -5.59 -18.17 -14.16
N ARG A 235 -5.47 -17.98 -15.47
CA ARG A 235 -4.18 -18.13 -16.18
C ARG A 235 -3.23 -16.97 -15.90
N GLN A 236 -3.76 -15.81 -15.51
CA GLN A 236 -3.00 -14.62 -15.10
C GLN A 236 -3.46 -14.17 -13.72
N VAL A 237 -2.51 -13.98 -12.83
CA VAL A 237 -2.76 -13.52 -11.45
C VAL A 237 -1.87 -12.33 -11.18
N PRO A 238 -2.41 -11.10 -11.14
CA PRO A 238 -1.65 -9.92 -10.76
C PRO A 238 -0.98 -10.07 -9.41
N TRP A 239 0.23 -9.58 -9.32
CA TRP A 239 1.07 -9.65 -8.14
C TRP A 239 1.55 -8.25 -7.74
N GLU A 240 1.59 -7.94 -6.45
CA GLU A 240 2.19 -6.69 -5.96
C GLU A 240 3.21 -6.93 -4.86
N HIS A 241 4.20 -6.03 -4.82
CA HIS A 241 5.10 -5.84 -3.70
C HIS A 241 4.86 -4.41 -3.16
N SER A 242 4.52 -4.28 -1.89
CA SER A 242 4.18 -3.01 -1.27
C SER A 242 4.97 -2.78 0.00
N ALA A 243 5.66 -1.64 0.05
CA ALA A 243 6.28 -1.05 1.22
C ALA A 243 5.66 0.32 1.55
N LEU A 244 4.40 0.53 1.16
CA LEU A 244 3.64 1.72 1.54
C LEU A 244 3.49 1.79 3.05
N THR A 245 3.69 2.99 3.60
CA THR A 245 3.59 3.25 5.04
C THR A 245 2.23 3.78 5.47
N GLY A 246 1.33 4.02 4.50
CA GLY A 246 -0.04 4.48 4.73
C GLY A 246 -0.98 4.11 3.58
N ARG A 247 -2.26 4.37 3.76
CA ARG A 247 -3.25 4.21 2.69
C ARG A 247 -3.05 5.29 1.63
N PHE A 248 -3.13 4.89 0.38
CA PHE A 248 -3.14 5.82 -0.74
C PHE A 248 -4.49 5.79 -1.43
N TYR A 249 -5.08 6.96 -1.61
CA TYR A 249 -6.35 7.14 -2.31
C TYR A 249 -6.12 7.94 -3.60
N PHE A 250 -6.62 7.40 -4.70
CA PHE A 250 -6.55 8.14 -5.98
C PHE A 250 -7.47 9.37 -5.97
N ASP A 251 -8.66 9.25 -5.36
CA ASP A 251 -9.51 10.40 -5.09
C ASP A 251 -9.18 10.99 -3.71
N PRO A 252 -8.65 12.22 -3.63
CA PRO A 252 -8.39 12.87 -2.34
C PRO A 252 -9.63 13.05 -1.47
N ALA A 253 -10.81 13.19 -2.08
CA ALA A 253 -12.06 13.31 -1.34
C ALA A 253 -12.41 12.01 -0.60
N ALA A 254 -12.10 10.85 -1.18
CA ALA A 254 -12.27 9.56 -0.52
C ALA A 254 -11.36 9.40 0.71
N ALA A 255 -10.14 9.96 0.66
CA ALA A 255 -9.22 9.98 1.81
C ALA A 255 -9.80 10.76 3.01
N VAL A 256 -10.52 11.86 2.73
CA VAL A 256 -11.17 12.69 3.76
C VAL A 256 -12.43 12.03 4.29
N ALA A 257 -13.15 11.28 3.44
CA ALA A 257 -14.35 10.56 3.82
C ALA A 257 -14.08 9.27 4.63
N ALA A 258 -12.86 8.75 4.59
CA ALA A 258 -12.48 7.61 5.43
C ALA A 258 -12.45 8.05 6.91
N PRO A 259 -13.16 7.35 7.82
CA PRO A 259 -13.15 7.72 9.24
C PRO A 259 -11.71 7.76 9.76
N ALA A 260 -11.37 8.82 10.47
CA ALA A 260 -10.03 8.97 11.05
C ALA A 260 -9.75 7.78 12.00
N ALA A 261 -8.51 7.29 11.99
CA ALA A 261 -8.14 6.10 12.75
C ALA A 261 -8.41 6.26 14.26
N ASP A 262 -8.32 7.48 14.79
CA ASP A 262 -8.66 7.79 16.18
C ASP A 262 -10.16 7.70 16.44
N GLU A 263 -11.01 8.13 15.50
CA GLU A 263 -12.48 8.04 15.62
C GLU A 263 -12.94 6.58 15.64
N VAL A 264 -12.44 5.79 14.70
CA VAL A 264 -12.77 4.36 14.62
C VAL A 264 -12.28 3.63 15.86
N THR A 265 -11.04 3.90 16.30
CA THR A 265 -10.46 3.28 17.50
C THR A 265 -11.20 3.69 18.75
N TRP A 266 -11.60 4.97 18.87
CA TRP A 266 -12.42 5.45 19.97
C TRP A 266 -13.77 4.74 20.03
N GLY A 267 -14.44 4.57 18.89
CA GLY A 267 -15.68 3.80 18.79
C GLY A 267 -15.59 2.39 19.39
N LEU A 268 -14.44 1.74 19.21
CA LEU A 268 -14.17 0.41 19.79
C LEU A 268 -14.00 0.43 21.31
N ILE A 269 -13.19 1.38 21.83
CA ILE A 269 -12.67 1.33 23.20
C ILE A 269 -13.41 2.26 24.17
N LYS A 270 -14.30 3.15 23.72
CA LYS A 270 -14.99 4.14 24.57
C LYS A 270 -15.73 3.55 25.77
N ASP A 271 -16.22 2.31 25.66
CA ASP A 271 -16.95 1.59 26.70
C ASP A 271 -16.05 0.61 27.48
N THR A 272 -14.74 0.63 27.24
CA THR A 272 -13.81 -0.27 27.95
C THR A 272 -13.75 0.04 29.45
N LYS A 273 -13.57 -1.01 30.25
CA LYS A 273 -13.28 -0.87 31.68
C LYS A 273 -11.79 -0.95 32.01
N ASP A 274 -10.94 -1.06 30.97
CA ASP A 274 -9.48 -1.11 31.10
C ASP A 274 -8.87 0.29 30.97
N PRO A 275 -8.39 0.91 32.07
CA PRO A 275 -7.77 2.22 32.03
C PRO A 275 -6.45 2.23 31.22
N GLY A 276 -5.79 1.07 31.06
CA GLY A 276 -4.57 0.94 30.30
C GLY A 276 -4.81 1.11 28.80
N LEU A 277 -5.96 0.61 28.29
CA LEU A 277 -6.36 0.81 26.89
C LEU A 277 -6.61 2.28 26.57
N LEU A 278 -7.31 2.99 27.47
CA LEU A 278 -7.57 4.42 27.30
C LEU A 278 -6.29 5.25 27.34
N ARG A 279 -5.32 4.93 28.19
CA ARG A 279 -4.01 5.59 28.21
C ARG A 279 -3.23 5.36 26.92
N ARG A 280 -3.20 4.13 26.41
CA ARG A 280 -2.56 3.81 25.11
C ARG A 280 -3.21 4.57 23.97
N PHE A 281 -4.52 4.76 23.97
CA PHE A 281 -5.20 5.60 23.00
C PHE A 281 -4.70 7.05 23.05
N VAL A 282 -4.58 7.63 24.24
CA VAL A 282 -4.07 9.00 24.44
C VAL A 282 -2.63 9.16 23.93
N GLU A 283 -1.78 8.17 24.18
CA GLU A 283 -0.38 8.13 23.71
C GLU A 283 -0.31 8.02 22.18
N GLN A 284 -1.16 7.18 21.58
CA GLN A 284 -1.17 6.92 20.15
C GLN A 284 -1.82 8.05 19.34
N PHE A 285 -2.81 8.75 19.91
CA PHE A 285 -3.54 9.83 19.28
C PHE A 285 -3.45 11.15 20.07
N PRO A 286 -2.28 11.76 20.20
CA PRO A 286 -2.08 12.94 21.05
C PRO A 286 -2.83 14.19 20.57
N LYS A 287 -3.28 14.20 19.30
CA LYS A 287 -4.06 15.30 18.69
C LYS A 287 -5.55 14.97 18.54
N SER A 288 -6.02 13.79 18.97
CA SER A 288 -7.42 13.40 18.87
C SER A 288 -8.32 14.32 19.74
N HIS A 289 -9.47 14.68 19.22
CA HIS A 289 -10.48 15.40 19.99
C HIS A 289 -11.07 14.57 21.15
N TRP A 290 -10.95 13.23 21.08
CA TRP A 290 -11.35 12.30 22.12
C TRP A 290 -10.32 12.16 23.25
N ARG A 291 -9.15 12.76 23.12
CA ARG A 291 -8.05 12.66 24.09
C ARG A 291 -8.48 13.00 25.51
N SER A 292 -9.13 14.14 25.68
CA SER A 292 -9.56 14.62 27.01
C SER A 292 -10.56 13.67 27.66
N GLU A 293 -11.50 13.13 26.89
CA GLU A 293 -12.47 12.17 27.39
C GLU A 293 -11.81 10.84 27.78
N ALA A 294 -10.85 10.37 26.96
CA ALA A 294 -10.08 9.16 27.24
C ALA A 294 -9.25 9.31 28.54
N GLU A 295 -8.59 10.45 28.74
CA GLU A 295 -7.82 10.77 29.96
C GLU A 295 -8.72 10.79 31.22
N GLN A 296 -9.90 11.43 31.13
CA GLN A 296 -10.85 11.49 32.22
C GLN A 296 -11.39 10.10 32.58
N LYS A 297 -11.80 9.31 31.61
CA LYS A 297 -12.27 7.94 31.81
C LYS A 297 -11.18 7.04 32.39
N ALA A 298 -9.95 7.13 31.89
CA ALA A 298 -8.82 6.37 32.41
C ALA A 298 -8.54 6.68 33.87
N THR A 299 -8.62 7.96 34.24
CA THR A 299 -8.42 8.43 35.63
C THR A 299 -9.54 7.94 36.56
N ALA A 300 -10.80 8.07 36.11
CA ALA A 300 -11.96 7.62 36.87
C ALA A 300 -11.93 6.11 37.12
N LEU A 301 -11.59 5.31 36.11
CA LEU A 301 -11.48 3.85 36.24
C LEU A 301 -10.31 3.44 37.15
N ALA A 302 -9.19 4.15 37.09
CA ALA A 302 -8.04 3.91 37.97
C ALA A 302 -8.36 4.26 39.43
N ALA A 303 -9.10 5.34 39.68
CA ALA A 303 -9.57 5.74 41.01
C ALA A 303 -10.57 4.75 41.59
N ALA A 304 -11.47 4.19 40.75
CA ALA A 304 -12.43 3.17 41.16
C ALA A 304 -11.81 1.81 41.47
N ALA A 305 -10.62 1.53 40.93
CA ALA A 305 -9.88 0.30 41.12
C ALA A 305 -8.90 0.35 42.32
N ALA A 306 -8.68 1.52 42.94
CA ALA A 306 -7.83 1.68 44.11
C ALA A 306 -8.55 1.20 45.35
N PRO A 307 -7.95 0.34 46.23
CA PRO A 307 -8.51 0.00 47.52
C PRO A 307 -8.64 1.26 48.37
N ALA A 308 -9.74 1.38 49.13
CA ALA A 308 -9.96 2.50 50.04
C ALA A 308 -8.88 2.48 51.15
N GLU A 309 -7.84 3.29 50.99
CA GLU A 309 -6.88 3.54 52.06
C GLU A 309 -7.42 4.62 53.01
N THR A 310 -7.44 4.26 54.28
CA THR A 310 -7.79 5.11 55.45
C THR A 310 -6.80 6.32 55.50
N PRO A 311 -7.26 7.51 55.87
CA PRO A 311 -6.43 8.71 55.81
C PRO A 311 -5.39 8.74 56.90
N LEU A 312 -4.11 8.72 56.57
CA LEU A 312 -3.03 9.15 57.45
C LEU A 312 -2.53 10.54 57.02
N GLN A 313 -2.46 11.39 58.04
CA GLN A 313 -2.29 12.82 58.07
C GLN A 313 -1.12 13.41 57.23
N ALA A 314 -1.40 14.58 56.76
CA ALA A 314 -0.51 15.51 56.08
C ALA A 314 0.84 15.76 56.75
N LYS A 315 1.91 15.83 55.98
CA LYS A 315 3.06 16.67 56.28
C LYS A 315 3.42 17.46 55.04
N LYS A 316 3.26 18.81 55.16
CA LYS A 316 3.71 19.82 54.26
C LYS A 316 5.23 19.76 54.08
N THR A 317 5.69 19.79 52.86
CA THR A 317 6.92 20.54 52.46
C THR A 317 6.87 20.77 50.96
N GLU A 318 6.72 22.06 50.55
CA GLU A 318 7.21 22.65 49.32
C GLU A 318 8.72 22.90 49.45
N PRO A 319 9.52 22.96 48.33
CA PRO A 319 9.35 23.95 47.28
C PRO A 319 9.70 23.50 45.87
N SER A 320 8.94 24.03 44.94
CA SER A 320 9.33 24.68 43.69
C SER A 320 10.69 24.33 43.07
N VAL A 321 10.67 23.65 41.92
CA VAL A 321 11.64 23.85 40.83
C VAL A 321 10.92 23.77 39.49
N GLN A 322 10.87 24.93 38.77
CA GLN A 322 10.43 25.00 37.39
C GLN A 322 11.49 24.39 36.47
N PRO A 323 11.14 23.50 35.50
CA PRO A 323 12.04 23.20 34.41
C PRO A 323 11.88 24.21 33.28
N LYS A 324 13.02 24.76 32.86
CA LYS A 324 13.22 25.70 31.76
C LYS A 324 12.67 25.14 30.45
N LYS A 325 11.91 25.99 29.73
CA LYS A 325 11.51 25.77 28.33
C LYS A 325 12.74 25.54 27.44
N LYS A 326 12.77 24.42 26.77
CA LYS A 326 13.67 24.14 25.64
C LYS A 326 12.99 24.66 24.35
N PRO A 327 13.73 25.20 23.38
CA PRO A 327 13.14 25.80 22.18
C PRO A 327 12.38 24.78 21.36
N GLU A 328 11.20 25.19 20.92
CA GLU A 328 10.28 24.48 20.04
C GLU A 328 10.92 24.35 18.65
N THR A 329 11.37 23.16 18.32
CA THR A 329 11.68 22.77 16.92
C THR A 329 10.37 22.51 16.21
N ALA A 330 10.22 23.05 15.01
CA ALA A 330 9.09 22.89 14.12
C ALA A 330 8.64 21.41 14.02
N PRO A 331 7.33 21.13 13.95
CA PRO A 331 6.85 19.75 13.89
C PRO A 331 7.33 19.09 12.60
N PRO A 332 7.76 17.81 12.66
CA PRO A 332 8.04 17.04 11.47
C PRO A 332 6.76 16.86 10.64
N PRO A 333 6.87 16.68 9.30
CA PRO A 333 5.71 16.46 8.46
C PRO A 333 4.92 15.26 8.96
N ALA A 334 3.59 15.35 8.87
CA ALA A 334 2.66 14.31 9.35
C ALA A 334 3.05 12.94 8.82
N ALA A 335 3.34 12.01 9.70
CA ALA A 335 3.58 10.62 9.35
C ALA A 335 2.33 10.03 8.66
N PRO A 336 2.51 9.17 7.63
CA PRO A 336 1.40 8.52 6.95
C PRO A 336 0.53 7.74 7.94
N GLN A 337 -0.79 7.91 7.86
CA GLN A 337 -1.73 7.21 8.76
C GLN A 337 -1.73 5.72 8.42
N ALA A 338 -1.31 4.89 9.38
CA ALA A 338 -1.49 3.44 9.31
C ALA A 338 -2.98 3.09 9.14
N ALA A 339 -3.30 1.98 8.50
CA ALA A 339 -4.68 1.53 8.32
C ALA A 339 -5.43 1.46 9.66
N ALA A 340 -6.66 1.96 9.72
CA ALA A 340 -7.40 2.09 10.97
C ALA A 340 -7.56 0.75 11.71
N ASP A 341 -7.69 -0.37 10.97
CA ASP A 341 -7.75 -1.72 11.52
C ASP A 341 -6.42 -2.18 12.14
N GLU A 342 -5.27 -1.85 11.53
CA GLU A 342 -3.95 -2.18 12.09
C GLU A 342 -3.67 -1.38 13.36
N VAL A 343 -4.02 -0.10 13.36
CA VAL A 343 -3.90 0.78 14.52
C VAL A 343 -4.81 0.31 15.66
N ALA A 344 -6.07 0.06 15.37
CA ALA A 344 -7.03 -0.47 16.33
C ALA A 344 -6.58 -1.83 16.89
N TRP A 345 -6.09 -2.73 16.00
CA TRP A 345 -5.56 -4.02 16.40
C TRP A 345 -4.36 -3.90 17.32
N SER A 346 -3.41 -3.02 17.03
CA SER A 346 -2.23 -2.81 17.88
C SER A 346 -2.57 -2.44 19.32
N LEU A 347 -3.68 -1.72 19.50
CA LEU A 347 -4.19 -1.32 20.82
C LEU A 347 -4.88 -2.45 21.57
N ILE A 348 -5.71 -3.25 20.87
CA ILE A 348 -6.63 -4.20 21.51
C ILE A 348 -6.13 -5.65 21.50
N LYS A 349 -5.09 -5.99 20.73
CA LYS A 349 -4.60 -7.37 20.57
C LYS A 349 -4.31 -8.09 21.90
N ASP A 350 -3.85 -7.36 22.91
CA ASP A 350 -3.53 -7.90 24.24
C ASP A 350 -4.69 -7.78 25.25
N SER A 351 -5.86 -7.33 24.79
CA SER A 351 -7.04 -7.23 25.63
C SER A 351 -7.53 -8.61 26.08
N LYS A 352 -7.97 -8.67 27.35
CA LYS A 352 -8.63 -9.84 27.94
C LYS A 352 -10.16 -9.77 27.82
N ASP A 353 -10.69 -8.76 27.17
CA ASP A 353 -12.12 -8.57 26.95
C ASP A 353 -12.55 -9.21 25.62
N PRO A 354 -13.28 -10.34 25.64
CA PRO A 354 -13.74 -10.98 24.41
C PRO A 354 -14.78 -10.15 23.64
N ALA A 355 -15.52 -9.26 24.32
CA ALA A 355 -16.50 -8.41 23.68
C ALA A 355 -15.81 -7.35 22.81
N LEU A 356 -14.67 -6.81 23.25
CA LEU A 356 -13.86 -5.86 22.49
C LEU A 356 -13.30 -6.49 21.22
N LEU A 357 -12.78 -7.72 21.30
CA LEU A 357 -12.27 -8.46 20.15
C LEU A 357 -13.39 -8.79 19.14
N ARG A 358 -14.61 -9.11 19.61
CA ARG A 358 -15.76 -9.32 18.73
C ARG A 358 -16.18 -8.03 18.01
N ARG A 359 -16.21 -6.90 18.71
CA ARG A 359 -16.49 -5.59 18.08
C ARG A 359 -15.48 -5.26 17.00
N PHE A 360 -14.21 -5.60 17.20
CA PHE A 360 -13.19 -5.43 16.15
C PHE A 360 -13.52 -6.26 14.89
N VAL A 361 -13.92 -7.52 15.06
CA VAL A 361 -14.33 -8.41 13.95
C VAL A 361 -15.54 -7.85 13.19
N GLU A 362 -16.52 -7.31 13.91
CA GLU A 362 -17.71 -6.69 13.33
C GLU A 362 -17.38 -5.40 12.59
N GLN A 363 -16.49 -4.57 13.13
CA GLN A 363 -16.14 -3.28 12.58
C GLN A 363 -15.15 -3.38 11.40
N PHE A 364 -14.32 -4.44 11.37
CA PHE A 364 -13.32 -4.68 10.33
C PHE A 364 -13.48 -6.08 9.70
N PRO A 365 -14.57 -6.34 8.96
CA PRO A 365 -14.85 -7.67 8.41
C PRO A 365 -13.80 -8.14 7.41
N GLU A 366 -13.11 -7.21 6.74
CA GLU A 366 -12.07 -7.49 5.73
C GLU A 366 -10.64 -7.41 6.29
N SER A 367 -10.47 -7.17 7.59
CA SER A 367 -9.14 -7.06 8.19
C SER A 367 -8.38 -8.38 8.16
N LYS A 368 -7.10 -8.32 7.81
CA LYS A 368 -6.17 -9.47 7.91
C LYS A 368 -6.02 -9.99 9.35
N LYS A 369 -6.39 -9.19 10.34
CA LYS A 369 -6.34 -9.53 11.77
C LYS A 369 -7.62 -10.21 12.29
N ARG A 370 -8.67 -10.27 11.46
CA ARG A 370 -9.94 -10.88 11.82
C ARG A 370 -9.81 -12.33 12.32
N PRO A 371 -9.10 -13.26 11.64
CA PRO A 371 -8.99 -14.65 12.12
C PRO A 371 -8.31 -14.73 13.50
N GLU A 372 -7.29 -13.90 13.75
CA GLU A 372 -6.61 -13.85 15.04
C GLU A 372 -7.53 -13.28 16.14
N ALA A 373 -8.31 -12.24 15.82
CA ALA A 373 -9.28 -11.65 16.74
C ALA A 373 -10.39 -12.64 17.11
N GLU A 374 -10.94 -13.38 16.14
CA GLU A 374 -11.95 -14.42 16.35
C GLU A 374 -11.41 -15.55 17.26
N GLN A 375 -10.20 -16.03 16.98
CA GLN A 375 -9.56 -17.09 17.77
C GLN A 375 -9.33 -16.66 19.21
N ARG A 376 -8.84 -15.44 19.44
CA ARG A 376 -8.63 -14.90 20.80
C ARG A 376 -9.93 -14.68 21.54
N ALA A 377 -10.96 -14.12 20.85
CA ALA A 377 -12.28 -13.93 21.45
C ALA A 377 -12.92 -15.25 21.89
N ALA A 378 -12.77 -16.31 21.08
CA ALA A 378 -13.25 -17.65 21.41
C ALA A 378 -12.48 -18.27 22.58
N GLY A 379 -11.16 -18.12 22.63
CA GLY A 379 -10.32 -18.60 23.73
C GLY A 379 -10.62 -17.95 25.08
N LEU A 380 -10.99 -16.66 25.07
CA LEU A 380 -11.36 -15.91 26.28
C LEU A 380 -12.81 -16.16 26.73
N ALA A 381 -13.68 -16.59 25.82
CA ALA A 381 -15.10 -16.88 26.13
C ALA A 381 -15.33 -18.27 26.70
N SER A 382 -14.35 -19.19 26.60
CA SER A 382 -14.45 -20.53 27.16
C SER A 382 -14.12 -20.48 28.66
N PRO A 383 -15.01 -20.91 29.57
CA PRO A 383 -14.63 -21.11 30.96
C PRO A 383 -13.54 -22.20 30.98
N SER A 384 -12.48 -21.97 31.74
CA SER A 384 -11.29 -22.80 31.87
C SER A 384 -11.62 -24.29 31.97
N ALA A 385 -11.62 -25.00 30.85
CA ALA A 385 -11.45 -26.43 30.84
C ALA A 385 -9.98 -26.70 31.17
N GLN A 386 -9.72 -27.26 32.34
CA GLN A 386 -8.44 -27.85 32.69
C GLN A 386 -7.97 -28.74 31.54
N PRO A 387 -6.69 -28.78 31.21
CA PRO A 387 -6.23 -29.65 30.14
C PRO A 387 -6.52 -31.09 30.50
N ALA A 388 -7.53 -31.69 29.88
CA ALA A 388 -7.74 -33.11 29.90
C ALA A 388 -6.46 -33.76 29.38
N LYS A 389 -5.83 -34.59 30.20
CA LYS A 389 -4.72 -35.46 29.82
C LYS A 389 -5.06 -36.10 28.49
N LYS A 390 -4.27 -35.86 27.47
CA LYS A 390 -4.35 -36.57 26.20
C LYS A 390 -4.27 -38.04 26.45
N ALA A 391 -5.40 -38.74 26.35
CA ALA A 391 -5.40 -40.18 26.19
C ALA A 391 -4.69 -40.44 24.84
N SER A 392 -3.58 -41.12 24.89
CA SER A 392 -2.89 -41.61 23.71
C SER A 392 -3.85 -42.53 22.96
N LYS A 393 -4.29 -42.10 21.76
CA LYS A 393 -4.91 -43.03 20.84
C LYS A 393 -3.83 -43.99 20.38
N GLN A 394 -3.86 -45.20 20.94
CA GLN A 394 -3.11 -46.32 20.37
C GLN A 394 -3.65 -46.53 18.93
N ASN A 395 -2.76 -46.35 17.96
CA ASN A 395 -3.06 -46.70 16.57
C ASN A 395 -2.97 -48.21 16.45
N CYS A 396 -4.13 -48.88 16.43
CA CYS A 396 -4.22 -50.28 16.19
C CYS A 396 -4.60 -50.56 14.72
N PHE A 397 -3.92 -51.50 14.07
CA PHE A 397 -4.28 -51.98 12.74
C PHE A 397 -4.39 -53.52 12.73
N THR A 398 -5.31 -54.05 11.93
CA THR A 398 -5.54 -55.51 11.84
C THR A 398 -4.83 -56.03 10.60
N PHE A 399 -3.98 -57.04 10.76
CA PHE A 399 -3.37 -57.78 9.68
C PHE A 399 -3.55 -59.28 9.90
N GLN A 400 -4.08 -59.98 8.92
CA GLN A 400 -4.39 -61.43 8.95
C GLN A 400 -5.19 -61.89 10.19
N GLY A 401 -6.17 -61.07 10.61
CA GLY A 401 -7.06 -61.41 11.74
C GLY A 401 -6.44 -61.20 13.13
N ARG A 402 -5.26 -60.56 13.21
CA ARG A 402 -4.63 -60.16 14.49
C ARG A 402 -4.49 -58.63 14.56
N GLU A 403 -4.82 -58.11 15.71
CA GLU A 403 -4.75 -56.66 15.99
C GLU A 403 -3.37 -56.31 16.57
N PHE A 404 -2.75 -55.29 15.99
CA PHE A 404 -1.46 -54.77 16.41
C PHE A 404 -1.65 -53.30 16.84
N CYS A 405 -1.28 -52.96 18.07
CA CYS A 405 -1.36 -51.60 18.67
C CYS A 405 0.05 -51.15 18.98
N GLN A 406 0.41 -49.88 18.56
CA GLN A 406 1.63 -49.16 18.92
C GLN A 406 1.32 -47.89 19.67
#